data_4dbf40405b7ea40481892a0f8a87c296
#
_entry.id   4dbf40405b7ea40481892a0f8a87c296
#
_cell.length_a   1.000
_cell.length_b   1.000
_cell.length_c   1.000
_cell.angle_alpha   90.00
_cell.angle_beta   90.00
_cell.angle_gamma   90.00
#
_symmetry.space_group_name_H-M   'P 1'
#
loop_
_entity.id
_entity.type
_entity.pdbx_description
1 polymer ?
#
loop_
_entity_poly.entity_id
_entity_poly.type
_entity_poly.pdbx_seq_one_letter_code
_entity_poly.pdbx_strand_id
1 'polypeptide(L)'
;MKNKKWLYPGVIALSLAILFGYGFIDRIRTDSQAPEITISTGLLQVSAKDPDSALLQGVSAKDSVDGDVTDSLVVESIRLVDGSGKVSVCYAAFDAVGNVAKAQREVQYTDYQSPRFSLRSPLVYAQNSSFDVLDSIQATDMQEGDISHRIRTTPLDKVSVANLGTHDVEFRVTNSLGETVRLVLPVEIYPTGIYQARLNLTHYLIYVEQGASFNVTDYLREFIIDRDAISLKDGVPSDCSLKTSGTVDTSTPGVYSVAYRMTYGGEGHSVTGYSKLIVVVEG
;
A
#
# COMPACT_ATOMS: atom_id res chain seq x y z
N MET A 1 80.09 -26.77 6.06
CA MET A 1 79.41 -26.13 4.92
C MET A 1 78.19 -26.99 4.58
N LYS A 2 77.05 -26.77 5.29
CA LYS A 2 75.81 -27.53 5.09
C LYS A 2 74.69 -26.57 4.65
N ASN A 3 73.98 -26.97 3.58
CA ASN A 3 72.61 -26.56 3.22
C ASN A 3 72.35 -25.19 2.54
N LYS A 4 73.12 -24.80 1.53
CA LYS A 4 72.67 -23.75 0.60
C LYS A 4 71.74 -24.25 -0.55
N LYS A 5 71.59 -25.58 -0.70
CA LYS A 5 70.81 -26.17 -1.84
C LYS A 5 69.31 -26.02 -1.72
N TRP A 6 68.74 -25.78 -0.53
CA TRP A 6 67.32 -25.63 -0.31
C TRP A 6 66.80 -24.17 -0.27
N LEU A 7 67.70 -23.19 -0.19
CA LEU A 7 67.37 -21.76 -0.21
C LEU A 7 66.84 -21.29 -1.57
N TYR A 8 67.43 -21.83 -2.67
CA TYR A 8 67.06 -21.41 -4.02
C TYR A 8 65.65 -21.79 -4.44
N PRO A 9 65.14 -23.00 -4.25
CA PRO A 9 63.75 -23.34 -4.60
C PRO A 9 62.74 -22.55 -3.75
N GLY A 10 63.02 -22.25 -2.48
CA GLY A 10 62.13 -21.46 -1.64
C GLY A 10 62.04 -19.97 -2.09
N VAL A 11 63.20 -19.38 -2.49
CA VAL A 11 63.24 -18.03 -3.02
C VAL A 11 62.51 -17.94 -4.38
N ILE A 12 62.69 -18.94 -5.23
CA ILE A 12 61.97 -19.02 -6.54
C ILE A 12 60.48 -19.15 -6.33
N ALA A 13 60.03 -20.02 -5.41
CA ALA A 13 58.60 -20.20 -5.09
C ALA A 13 57.99 -18.89 -4.53
N LEU A 14 58.74 -18.20 -3.64
CA LEU A 14 58.27 -16.91 -3.09
C LEU A 14 58.19 -15.82 -4.14
N SER A 15 59.22 -15.72 -5.03
CA SER A 15 59.22 -14.73 -6.11
C SER A 15 58.11 -14.99 -7.15
N LEU A 16 57.80 -16.26 -7.46
CA LEU A 16 56.66 -16.64 -8.29
C LEU A 16 55.33 -16.27 -7.61
N ALA A 17 55.16 -16.54 -6.32
CA ALA A 17 53.98 -16.17 -5.58
C ALA A 17 53.78 -14.63 -5.54
N ILE A 18 54.84 -13.87 -5.39
CA ILE A 18 54.82 -12.39 -5.44
C ILE A 18 54.45 -11.91 -6.86
N LEU A 19 55.05 -12.50 -7.91
CA LEU A 19 54.73 -12.15 -9.30
C LEU A 19 53.28 -12.49 -9.66
N PHE A 20 52.80 -13.66 -9.25
CA PHE A 20 51.39 -14.05 -9.42
C PHE A 20 50.45 -13.12 -8.64
N GLY A 21 50.82 -12.80 -7.39
CA GLY A 21 50.05 -11.87 -6.57
C GLY A 21 50.03 -10.46 -7.17
N TYR A 22 51.18 -9.97 -7.65
CA TYR A 22 51.25 -8.67 -8.31
C TYR A 22 50.45 -8.64 -9.64
N GLY A 23 50.61 -9.66 -10.47
CA GLY A 23 49.85 -9.79 -11.70
C GLY A 23 48.34 -9.87 -11.49
N PHE A 24 47.92 -10.55 -10.41
CA PHE A 24 46.49 -10.61 -10.02
C PHE A 24 45.96 -9.26 -9.53
N ILE A 25 46.76 -8.56 -8.69
CA ILE A 25 46.40 -7.21 -8.19
C ILE A 25 46.35 -6.19 -9.34
N ASP A 26 47.29 -6.26 -10.28
CA ASP A 26 47.36 -5.36 -11.44
C ASP A 26 46.18 -5.61 -12.40
N ARG A 27 45.77 -6.88 -12.57
CA ARG A 27 44.59 -7.27 -13.37
C ARG A 27 43.30 -6.74 -12.76
N ILE A 28 43.11 -6.84 -11.45
CA ILE A 28 41.98 -6.26 -10.73
C ILE A 28 41.96 -4.74 -10.84
N ARG A 29 43.12 -4.07 -10.70
CA ARG A 29 43.24 -2.61 -10.77
C ARG A 29 43.01 -2.02 -12.16
N THR A 30 43.21 -2.80 -13.21
CA THR A 30 43.00 -2.40 -14.61
C THR A 30 41.66 -2.85 -15.17
N ASP A 31 40.86 -3.61 -14.38
CA ASP A 31 39.54 -4.05 -14.80
C ASP A 31 38.57 -2.87 -14.88
N SER A 32 38.05 -2.63 -16.08
CA SER A 32 37.10 -1.58 -16.39
C SER A 32 35.78 -2.16 -17.00
N GLN A 33 35.68 -3.49 -17.04
CA GLN A 33 34.52 -4.16 -17.60
C GLN A 33 33.51 -4.49 -16.50
N ALA A 34 32.25 -4.17 -16.73
CA ALA A 34 31.19 -4.54 -15.82
C ALA A 34 30.79 -6.00 -16.03
N PRO A 35 30.28 -6.68 -15.00
CA PRO A 35 29.74 -8.04 -15.11
C PRO A 35 28.65 -8.16 -16.18
N GLU A 36 28.45 -9.35 -16.69
CA GLU A 36 27.33 -9.69 -17.55
C GLU A 36 26.25 -10.39 -16.73
N ILE A 37 25.03 -9.82 -16.70
CA ILE A 37 23.88 -10.42 -16.04
C ILE A 37 23.12 -11.26 -17.05
N THR A 38 22.91 -12.52 -16.72
CA THR A 38 22.10 -13.46 -17.50
C THR A 38 20.79 -13.73 -16.78
N ILE A 39 19.66 -13.58 -17.49
CA ILE A 39 18.33 -13.84 -16.98
C ILE A 39 17.76 -15.03 -17.73
N SER A 40 17.28 -16.07 -17.03
CA SER A 40 16.62 -17.22 -17.65
C SER A 40 15.35 -16.79 -18.38
N THR A 41 15.09 -17.44 -19.52
CA THR A 41 13.88 -17.18 -20.30
C THR A 41 12.64 -17.72 -19.59
N GLY A 42 11.55 -16.97 -19.61
CA GLY A 42 10.26 -17.31 -19.00
C GLY A 42 9.77 -16.25 -18.04
N LEU A 43 8.45 -16.16 -17.89
CA LEU A 43 7.81 -15.27 -16.91
C LEU A 43 7.98 -15.86 -15.52
N LEU A 44 8.67 -15.15 -14.63
CA LEU A 44 8.72 -15.50 -13.23
C LEU A 44 7.39 -15.09 -12.57
N GLN A 45 6.80 -16.03 -11.82
CA GLN A 45 5.61 -15.79 -11.01
C GLN A 45 5.97 -15.99 -9.54
N VAL A 46 5.67 -15.00 -8.70
CA VAL A 46 5.95 -15.01 -7.27
C VAL A 46 4.79 -14.37 -6.52
N SER A 47 4.66 -14.64 -5.22
CA SER A 47 3.74 -13.87 -4.37
C SER A 47 4.33 -12.47 -4.11
N ALA A 48 3.47 -11.45 -4.04
CA ALA A 48 3.89 -10.12 -3.62
C ALA A 48 4.35 -10.07 -2.15
N LYS A 49 4.12 -11.15 -1.39
CA LYS A 49 4.57 -11.32 0.00
C LYS A 49 5.90 -12.06 0.13
N ASP A 50 6.41 -12.63 -0.96
CA ASP A 50 7.70 -13.29 -0.94
C ASP A 50 8.83 -12.27 -0.72
N PRO A 51 9.94 -12.67 -0.10
CA PRO A 51 11.09 -11.79 0.05
C PRO A 51 11.72 -11.48 -1.30
N ASP A 52 12.43 -10.34 -1.41
CA ASP A 52 13.08 -9.90 -2.65
C ASP A 52 14.04 -10.95 -3.22
N SER A 53 14.59 -11.86 -2.40
CA SER A 53 15.40 -12.98 -2.86
C SER A 53 14.67 -13.93 -3.82
N ALA A 54 13.35 -14.03 -3.75
CA ALA A 54 12.56 -14.81 -4.70
C ALA A 54 12.61 -14.21 -6.11
N LEU A 55 12.80 -12.91 -6.23
CA LEU A 55 12.96 -12.19 -7.49
C LEU A 55 14.30 -12.47 -8.17
N LEU A 56 15.32 -12.97 -7.45
CA LEU A 56 16.62 -13.34 -8.00
C LEU A 56 16.62 -14.72 -8.66
N GLN A 57 15.53 -15.47 -8.57
CA GLN A 57 15.45 -16.80 -9.15
C GLN A 57 15.67 -16.75 -10.67
N GLY A 58 16.64 -17.55 -11.14
CA GLY A 58 17.01 -17.64 -12.55
C GLY A 58 17.80 -16.43 -13.07
N VAL A 59 18.40 -15.63 -12.16
CA VAL A 59 19.35 -14.58 -12.51
C VAL A 59 20.73 -14.98 -12.04
N SER A 60 21.72 -14.79 -12.88
CA SER A 60 23.15 -15.01 -12.58
C SER A 60 24.00 -13.88 -13.14
N ALA A 61 25.17 -13.68 -12.56
CA ALA A 61 26.10 -12.67 -13.04
C ALA A 61 27.51 -13.25 -13.14
N LYS A 62 28.21 -12.92 -14.22
CA LYS A 62 29.55 -13.39 -14.48
C LYS A 62 30.43 -12.23 -14.95
N ASP A 63 31.61 -12.11 -14.38
CA ASP A 63 32.63 -11.18 -14.80
C ASP A 63 33.77 -11.90 -15.53
N SER A 64 34.45 -11.18 -16.42
CA SER A 64 35.54 -11.72 -17.23
C SER A 64 36.83 -11.94 -16.43
N VAL A 65 37.01 -11.20 -15.32
CA VAL A 65 38.21 -11.23 -14.44
C VAL A 65 37.91 -11.98 -13.15
N ASP A 66 36.77 -11.66 -12.51
CA ASP A 66 36.39 -12.19 -11.21
C ASP A 66 35.61 -13.52 -11.29
N GLY A 67 35.14 -13.87 -12.48
CA GLY A 67 34.40 -15.12 -12.70
C GLY A 67 32.93 -15.01 -12.29
N ASP A 68 32.46 -15.95 -11.49
CA ASP A 68 31.08 -15.94 -10.98
C ASP A 68 30.93 -14.89 -9.87
N VAL A 69 30.11 -13.88 -10.11
CA VAL A 69 29.78 -12.79 -9.18
C VAL A 69 28.28 -12.77 -8.87
N THR A 70 27.61 -13.91 -9.02
CA THR A 70 26.16 -14.04 -8.78
C THR A 70 25.77 -13.62 -7.37
N ASP A 71 26.63 -13.84 -6.37
CA ASP A 71 26.41 -13.42 -4.98
C ASP A 71 26.34 -11.89 -4.79
N SER A 72 26.85 -11.11 -5.77
CA SER A 72 26.76 -9.65 -5.76
C SER A 72 25.43 -9.10 -6.25
N LEU A 73 24.56 -9.97 -6.80
CA LEU A 73 23.25 -9.57 -7.34
C LEU A 73 22.34 -9.01 -6.26
N VAL A 74 21.77 -7.85 -6.55
CA VAL A 74 20.74 -7.22 -5.75
C VAL A 74 19.55 -6.78 -6.60
N VAL A 75 18.38 -6.74 -6.02
CA VAL A 75 17.22 -6.05 -6.58
C VAL A 75 17.39 -4.56 -6.30
N GLU A 76 17.65 -3.78 -7.34
CA GLU A 76 17.84 -2.33 -7.22
C GLU A 76 16.52 -1.58 -7.10
N SER A 77 15.52 -1.98 -7.88
CA SER A 77 14.19 -1.37 -7.84
C SER A 77 13.13 -2.29 -8.42
N ILE A 78 11.91 -2.11 -7.92
CA ILE A 78 10.70 -2.78 -8.41
C ILE A 78 9.69 -1.69 -8.73
N ARG A 79 9.03 -1.78 -9.89
CA ARG A 79 7.99 -0.84 -10.30
C ARG A 79 6.81 -1.58 -10.90
N LEU A 80 5.62 -1.20 -10.51
CA LEU A 80 4.40 -1.72 -11.13
C LEU A 80 4.34 -1.27 -12.59
N VAL A 81 4.02 -2.22 -13.49
CA VAL A 81 3.80 -1.96 -14.92
C VAL A 81 2.33 -1.69 -15.17
N ASP A 82 1.47 -2.49 -14.54
CA ASP A 82 0.02 -2.36 -14.64
C ASP A 82 -0.70 -2.91 -13.40
N GLY A 83 -2.00 -2.64 -13.28
CA GLY A 83 -2.82 -3.07 -12.15
C GLY A 83 -3.04 -4.58 -12.04
N SER A 84 -2.58 -5.39 -13.00
CA SER A 84 -2.66 -6.86 -12.92
C SER A 84 -1.60 -7.50 -12.02
N GLY A 85 -0.73 -6.68 -11.41
CA GLY A 85 0.40 -7.14 -10.59
C GLY A 85 1.64 -7.49 -11.40
N LYS A 86 1.72 -7.06 -12.66
CA LYS A 86 2.94 -7.14 -13.44
C LYS A 86 3.90 -6.05 -12.98
N VAL A 87 5.11 -6.44 -12.59
CA VAL A 87 6.17 -5.54 -12.13
C VAL A 87 7.39 -5.65 -13.01
N SER A 88 8.09 -4.53 -13.14
CA SER A 88 9.42 -4.46 -13.74
C SER A 88 10.46 -4.42 -12.63
N VAL A 89 11.34 -5.43 -12.61
CA VAL A 89 12.40 -5.60 -11.63
C VAL A 89 13.73 -5.25 -12.29
N CYS A 90 14.46 -4.31 -11.70
CA CYS A 90 15.82 -3.94 -12.08
C CYS A 90 16.82 -4.61 -11.14
N TYR A 91 17.79 -5.30 -11.70
CA TYR A 91 18.89 -5.95 -11.00
C TYR A 91 20.17 -5.15 -11.17
N ALA A 92 21.04 -5.19 -10.16
CA ALA A 92 22.41 -4.74 -10.25
C ALA A 92 23.36 -5.85 -9.78
N ALA A 93 24.49 -6.00 -10.47
CA ALA A 93 25.59 -6.88 -10.09
C ALA A 93 26.89 -6.09 -10.07
N PHE A 94 27.82 -6.49 -9.19
CA PHE A 94 29.07 -5.78 -8.93
C PHE A 94 30.23 -6.76 -9.06
N ASP A 95 31.35 -6.29 -9.62
CA ASP A 95 32.62 -6.97 -9.56
C ASP A 95 33.46 -6.55 -8.33
N ALA A 96 34.65 -7.10 -8.18
CA ALA A 96 35.54 -6.82 -7.05
C ALA A 96 36.10 -5.38 -7.05
N VAL A 97 36.15 -4.70 -8.18
CA VAL A 97 36.64 -3.31 -8.32
C VAL A 97 35.51 -2.28 -8.32
N GLY A 98 34.25 -2.71 -8.33
CA GLY A 98 33.07 -1.85 -8.22
C GLY A 98 32.47 -1.43 -9.56
N ASN A 99 32.80 -2.10 -10.68
CA ASN A 99 32.04 -1.92 -11.91
C ASN A 99 30.66 -2.53 -11.75
N VAL A 100 29.63 -1.89 -12.31
CA VAL A 100 28.23 -2.24 -12.11
C VAL A 100 27.56 -2.56 -13.43
N ALA A 101 26.92 -3.72 -13.48
CA ALA A 101 25.98 -4.06 -14.54
C ALA A 101 24.53 -3.95 -14.04
N LYS A 102 23.63 -3.63 -14.96
CA LYS A 102 22.18 -3.62 -14.70
C LYS A 102 21.42 -4.40 -15.75
N ALA A 103 20.39 -5.11 -15.32
CA ALA A 103 19.47 -5.82 -16.19
C ALA A 103 18.04 -5.69 -15.64
N GLN A 104 17.06 -5.91 -16.51
CA GLN A 104 15.66 -5.75 -16.17
C GLN A 104 14.84 -6.91 -16.73
N ARG A 105 13.84 -7.36 -15.97
CA ARG A 105 12.80 -8.28 -16.47
C ARG A 105 11.43 -7.94 -15.92
N GLU A 106 10.39 -8.40 -16.59
CA GLU A 106 9.05 -8.42 -16.07
C GLU A 106 8.81 -9.66 -15.21
N VAL A 107 8.12 -9.47 -14.07
CA VAL A 107 7.73 -10.51 -13.13
C VAL A 107 6.24 -10.34 -12.84
N GLN A 108 5.52 -11.45 -12.66
CA GLN A 108 4.12 -11.44 -12.30
C GLN A 108 3.94 -11.74 -10.82
N TYR A 109 3.39 -10.79 -10.07
CA TYR A 109 2.85 -11.05 -8.74
C TYR A 109 1.49 -11.76 -8.88
N THR A 110 1.34 -12.93 -8.22
CA THR A 110 0.15 -13.78 -8.35
C THR A 110 -1.02 -13.34 -7.48
N ASP A 111 -0.75 -12.58 -6.44
CA ASP A 111 -1.70 -12.17 -5.39
C ASP A 111 -1.68 -10.66 -5.13
N TYR A 112 -1.21 -9.87 -6.10
CA TYR A 112 -1.14 -8.42 -5.97
C TYR A 112 -2.53 -7.81 -5.74
N GLN A 113 -2.59 -6.86 -4.83
CA GLN A 113 -3.77 -6.02 -4.57
C GLN A 113 -3.33 -4.57 -4.46
N SER A 114 -4.01 -3.70 -5.17
CA SER A 114 -3.82 -2.26 -5.09
C SER A 114 -4.08 -1.73 -3.67
N PRO A 115 -3.42 -0.64 -3.26
CA PRO A 115 -3.70 0.02 -1.99
C PRO A 115 -5.20 0.32 -1.82
N ARG A 116 -5.71 0.14 -0.59
CA ARG A 116 -7.12 0.39 -0.27
C ARG A 116 -7.27 1.42 0.82
N PHE A 117 -8.25 2.31 0.65
CA PHE A 117 -8.66 3.24 1.68
C PHE A 117 -9.65 2.57 2.66
N SER A 118 -9.65 3.02 3.90
CA SER A 118 -10.66 2.72 4.90
C SER A 118 -10.97 3.95 5.74
N LEU A 119 -12.12 3.95 6.41
CA LEU A 119 -12.52 5.07 7.28
C LEU A 119 -12.65 4.59 8.72
N ARG A 120 -12.01 5.32 9.65
CA ARG A 120 -12.14 5.13 11.12
C ARG A 120 -13.42 5.73 11.66
N SER A 121 -13.91 6.79 11.01
CA SER A 121 -15.11 7.53 11.37
C SER A 121 -15.82 8.01 10.11
N PRO A 122 -17.12 8.34 10.17
CA PRO A 122 -17.83 8.86 9.01
C PRO A 122 -17.26 10.24 8.62
N LEU A 123 -17.21 10.52 7.32
CA LEU A 123 -16.83 11.84 6.80
C LEU A 123 -17.99 12.85 6.94
N VAL A 124 -18.40 13.08 8.18
CA VAL A 124 -19.54 13.91 8.54
C VAL A 124 -19.18 14.80 9.70
N TYR A 125 -19.25 16.12 9.52
CA TYR A 125 -18.75 17.10 10.50
C TYR A 125 -19.78 18.19 10.76
N ALA A 126 -19.80 18.66 12.00
CA ALA A 126 -20.63 19.80 12.37
C ALA A 126 -20.05 21.11 11.81
N GLN A 127 -20.93 22.01 11.37
CA GLN A 127 -20.54 23.35 10.91
C GLN A 127 -19.71 24.06 11.99
N ASN A 128 -18.65 24.74 11.58
CA ASN A 128 -17.70 25.47 12.44
C ASN A 128 -16.96 24.60 13.48
N SER A 129 -16.98 23.26 13.33
CA SER A 129 -16.14 22.39 14.15
C SER A 129 -14.70 22.38 13.63
N SER A 130 -13.74 22.10 14.52
CA SER A 130 -12.35 21.82 14.11
C SER A 130 -12.23 20.35 13.77
N PHE A 131 -11.83 20.01 12.54
CA PHE A 131 -11.54 18.64 12.12
C PHE A 131 -10.44 18.61 11.05
N ASP A 132 -9.77 17.47 10.96
CA ASP A 132 -8.94 17.12 9.82
C ASP A 132 -9.53 15.85 9.18
N VAL A 133 -9.88 15.91 7.90
CA VAL A 133 -10.40 14.75 7.17
C VAL A 133 -9.39 13.59 7.13
N LEU A 134 -8.09 13.90 7.24
CA LEU A 134 -7.04 12.89 7.26
C LEU A 134 -7.07 12.05 8.54
N ASP A 135 -7.60 12.56 9.66
CA ASP A 135 -7.77 11.78 10.88
C ASP A 135 -8.80 10.66 10.74
N SER A 136 -9.76 10.83 9.81
CA SER A 136 -10.84 9.88 9.58
C SER A 136 -10.50 8.80 8.56
N ILE A 137 -9.46 8.97 7.73
CA ILE A 137 -9.12 8.07 6.63
C ILE A 137 -7.79 7.36 6.86
N GLN A 138 -7.72 6.12 6.41
CA GLN A 138 -6.52 5.30 6.41
C GLN A 138 -6.29 4.73 5.01
N ALA A 139 -5.06 4.30 4.75
CA ALA A 139 -4.72 3.52 3.57
C ALA A 139 -3.80 2.36 3.95
N THR A 140 -4.09 1.20 3.40
CA THR A 140 -3.27 0.00 3.58
C THR A 140 -2.79 -0.52 2.24
N ASP A 141 -1.54 -0.93 2.20
CA ASP A 141 -0.92 -1.64 1.08
C ASP A 141 -0.61 -3.08 1.50
N MET A 142 -0.68 -3.99 0.57
CA MET A 142 -0.47 -5.41 0.80
C MET A 142 0.95 -5.75 1.27
N GLN A 143 1.96 -5.05 0.76
CA GLN A 143 3.37 -5.29 1.07
C GLN A 143 3.85 -4.41 2.24
N GLU A 144 3.43 -3.15 2.26
CA GLU A 144 3.94 -2.15 3.19
C GLU A 144 3.08 -2.01 4.46
N GLY A 145 1.86 -2.55 4.47
CA GLY A 145 0.90 -2.39 5.57
C GLY A 145 0.30 -1.00 5.60
N ASP A 146 0.36 -0.30 6.74
CA ASP A 146 -0.22 1.05 6.90
C ASP A 146 0.61 2.13 6.20
N ILE A 147 0.08 2.69 5.12
CA ILE A 147 0.64 3.79 4.33
C ILE A 147 -0.17 5.08 4.48
N SER A 148 -0.97 5.22 5.52
CA SER A 148 -1.86 6.38 5.75
C SER A 148 -1.09 7.71 5.76
N HIS A 149 0.16 7.73 6.23
CA HIS A 149 1.01 8.92 6.23
C HIS A 149 1.34 9.47 4.83
N ARG A 150 1.13 8.67 3.79
CA ARG A 150 1.30 9.05 2.37
C ARG A 150 0.03 9.58 1.73
N ILE A 151 -1.10 9.56 2.43
CA ILE A 151 -2.34 10.10 1.89
C ILE A 151 -2.17 11.59 1.60
N ARG A 152 -2.66 12.01 0.44
CA ARG A 152 -2.73 13.42 0.03
C ARG A 152 -4.15 13.70 -0.43
N THR A 153 -4.59 14.91 -0.20
CA THR A 153 -5.88 15.40 -0.67
C THR A 153 -5.67 16.50 -1.71
N THR A 154 -6.61 16.66 -2.62
CA THR A 154 -6.72 17.93 -3.33
C THR A 154 -7.04 19.02 -2.33
N PRO A 155 -6.62 20.29 -2.58
CA PRO A 155 -6.65 21.34 -1.58
C PRO A 155 -7.98 21.39 -0.82
N LEU A 156 -7.92 21.21 0.51
CA LEU A 156 -9.05 21.28 1.43
C LEU A 156 -9.63 22.70 1.57
N ASP A 157 -9.00 23.70 0.95
CA ASP A 157 -9.49 25.06 0.85
C ASP A 157 -10.87 25.17 0.18
N LYS A 158 -11.31 24.10 -0.52
CA LYS A 158 -12.67 23.97 -1.04
C LYS A 158 -13.69 23.44 -0.02
N VAL A 159 -13.25 22.73 1.03
CA VAL A 159 -14.13 22.26 2.11
C VAL A 159 -14.10 23.29 3.23
N SER A 160 -14.85 24.37 3.05
CA SER A 160 -15.04 25.33 4.12
C SER A 160 -16.00 24.73 5.15
N VAL A 161 -15.56 24.59 6.39
CA VAL A 161 -16.41 24.19 7.55
C VAL A 161 -17.61 25.11 7.76
N ALA A 162 -17.60 26.29 7.17
CA ALA A 162 -18.73 27.22 7.20
C ALA A 162 -19.83 26.87 6.18
N ASN A 163 -19.51 26.08 5.15
CA ASN A 163 -20.45 25.78 4.07
C ASN A 163 -21.14 24.44 4.33
N LEU A 164 -22.45 24.52 4.57
CA LEU A 164 -23.30 23.34 4.71
C LEU A 164 -23.40 22.54 3.42
N GLY A 165 -23.58 21.24 3.55
CA GLY A 165 -23.82 20.32 2.44
C GLY A 165 -22.70 19.34 2.19
N THR A 166 -22.74 18.70 1.05
CA THR A 166 -21.77 17.67 0.66
C THR A 166 -20.71 18.27 -0.26
N HIS A 167 -19.45 17.96 0.02
CA HIS A 167 -18.28 18.42 -0.71
C HIS A 167 -17.45 17.21 -1.14
N ASP A 168 -17.16 17.08 -2.42
CA ASP A 168 -16.33 16.02 -2.94
C ASP A 168 -14.85 16.33 -2.71
N VAL A 169 -14.16 15.39 -2.02
CA VAL A 169 -12.73 15.47 -1.72
C VAL A 169 -12.02 14.30 -2.37
N GLU A 170 -11.02 14.56 -3.22
CA GLU A 170 -10.16 13.53 -3.76
C GLU A 170 -9.07 13.18 -2.74
N PHE A 171 -8.98 11.90 -2.42
CA PHE A 171 -7.88 11.29 -1.68
C PHE A 171 -7.02 10.48 -2.64
N ARG A 172 -5.71 10.56 -2.48
CA ARG A 172 -4.76 9.77 -3.25
C ARG A 172 -3.68 9.22 -2.34
N VAL A 173 -3.22 8.01 -2.63
CA VAL A 173 -2.10 7.37 -1.95
C VAL A 173 -1.22 6.67 -2.98
N THR A 174 0.10 6.74 -2.80
CA THR A 174 1.07 6.08 -3.68
C THR A 174 1.90 5.11 -2.85
N ASN A 175 1.97 3.84 -3.29
CA ASN A 175 2.79 2.81 -2.66
C ASN A 175 4.25 2.85 -3.17
N SER A 176 5.11 1.98 -2.64
CA SER A 176 6.52 1.88 -3.03
C SER A 176 6.73 1.37 -4.46
N LEU A 177 5.77 0.63 -5.02
CA LEU A 177 5.80 0.18 -6.40
C LEU A 177 5.45 1.30 -7.41
N GLY A 178 5.07 2.49 -6.91
CA GLY A 178 4.71 3.65 -7.70
C GLY A 178 3.25 3.67 -8.15
N GLU A 179 2.41 2.73 -7.69
CA GLU A 179 0.98 2.77 -7.96
C GLU A 179 0.31 3.88 -7.15
N THR A 180 -0.51 4.66 -7.83
CA THR A 180 -1.32 5.70 -7.20
C THR A 180 -2.79 5.37 -7.31
N VAL A 181 -3.41 5.10 -6.17
CA VAL A 181 -4.87 4.95 -6.05
C VAL A 181 -5.49 6.28 -5.69
N ARG A 182 -6.62 6.58 -6.34
CA ARG A 182 -7.41 7.82 -6.13
C ARG A 182 -8.84 7.45 -5.83
N LEU A 183 -9.43 8.16 -4.88
CA LEU A 183 -10.83 7.97 -4.52
C LEU A 183 -11.43 9.33 -4.16
N VAL A 184 -12.55 9.67 -4.80
CA VAL A 184 -13.31 10.88 -4.47
C VAL A 184 -14.41 10.50 -3.50
N LEU A 185 -14.38 11.09 -2.30
CA LEU A 185 -15.32 10.78 -1.24
C LEU A 185 -16.14 12.01 -0.85
N PRO A 186 -17.47 11.83 -0.59
CA PRO A 186 -18.33 12.90 -0.16
C PRO A 186 -18.12 13.22 1.34
N VAL A 187 -17.62 14.39 1.64
CA VAL A 187 -17.52 14.98 2.99
C VAL A 187 -18.76 15.83 3.24
N GLU A 188 -19.46 15.56 4.32
CA GLU A 188 -20.71 16.27 4.65
C GLU A 188 -20.53 17.20 5.85
N ILE A 189 -20.98 18.45 5.67
CA ILE A 189 -21.04 19.46 6.74
C ILE A 189 -22.50 19.72 7.09
N TYR A 190 -22.86 19.47 8.34
CA TYR A 190 -24.23 19.63 8.84
C TYR A 190 -24.32 20.78 9.89
N PRO A 191 -25.52 21.38 10.09
CA PRO A 191 -25.71 22.44 11.08
C PRO A 191 -25.40 21.98 12.50
N THR A 192 -24.70 22.80 13.25
CA THR A 192 -24.36 22.49 14.65
C THR A 192 -25.63 22.28 15.50
N GLY A 193 -25.61 21.29 16.40
CA GLY A 193 -26.66 21.06 17.39
C GLY A 193 -27.87 20.24 16.94
N ILE A 194 -27.92 19.80 15.68
CA ILE A 194 -29.04 18.96 15.19
C ILE A 194 -28.91 17.49 15.55
N TYR A 195 -27.69 17.00 15.80
CA TYR A 195 -27.45 15.62 16.22
C TYR A 195 -26.84 15.62 17.61
N GLN A 196 -27.53 14.98 18.56
CA GLN A 196 -27.16 14.90 19.98
C GLN A 196 -26.63 13.52 20.37
N ALA A 197 -26.79 12.53 19.49
CA ALA A 197 -26.33 11.16 19.67
C ALA A 197 -25.37 10.74 18.58
N ARG A 198 -24.63 9.66 18.81
CA ARG A 198 -23.73 9.05 17.83
C ARG A 198 -24.31 7.75 17.32
N LEU A 199 -24.35 7.60 16.01
CA LEU A 199 -24.69 6.36 15.34
C LEU A 199 -23.42 5.75 14.77
N ASN A 200 -22.95 4.66 15.37
CA ASN A 200 -21.75 3.96 14.92
C ASN A 200 -22.13 2.81 13.99
N LEU A 201 -21.41 2.73 12.88
CA LEU A 201 -21.47 1.62 11.94
C LEU A 201 -20.29 0.68 12.18
N THR A 202 -20.37 -0.55 11.67
CA THR A 202 -19.25 -1.50 11.66
C THR A 202 -18.11 -1.04 10.74
N HIS A 203 -18.49 -0.40 9.63
CA HIS A 203 -17.59 0.19 8.64
C HIS A 203 -18.20 1.49 8.12
N TYR A 204 -17.38 2.44 7.73
CA TYR A 204 -17.81 3.71 7.12
C TYR A 204 -17.44 3.82 5.64
N LEU A 205 -16.56 2.94 5.16
CA LEU A 205 -16.20 2.72 3.76
C LEU A 205 -16.08 1.22 3.53
N ILE A 206 -16.76 0.73 2.50
CA ILE A 206 -16.69 -0.67 2.07
C ILE A 206 -16.48 -0.74 0.57
N TYR A 207 -15.89 -1.85 0.13
CA TYR A 207 -15.77 -2.22 -1.27
C TYR A 207 -16.66 -3.44 -1.52
N VAL A 208 -17.42 -3.40 -2.60
CA VAL A 208 -18.27 -4.49 -3.05
C VAL A 208 -18.02 -4.77 -4.52
N GLU A 209 -18.00 -6.03 -4.90
CA GLU A 209 -17.87 -6.42 -6.30
C GLU A 209 -19.12 -6.05 -7.09
N GLN A 210 -18.96 -5.77 -8.38
CA GLN A 210 -20.09 -5.49 -9.26
C GLN A 210 -21.11 -6.63 -9.22
N GLY A 211 -22.38 -6.31 -9.00
CA GLY A 211 -23.49 -7.27 -8.92
C GLY A 211 -23.64 -7.98 -7.57
N ALA A 212 -22.77 -7.68 -6.60
CA ALA A 212 -22.90 -8.26 -5.26
C ALA A 212 -24.18 -7.78 -4.54
N SER A 213 -24.72 -8.61 -3.64
CA SER A 213 -25.83 -8.20 -2.79
C SER A 213 -25.38 -7.17 -1.76
N PHE A 214 -26.18 -6.13 -1.54
CA PHE A 214 -25.97 -5.10 -0.55
C PHE A 214 -27.23 -4.90 0.29
N ASN A 215 -27.07 -4.96 1.62
CA ASN A 215 -28.16 -4.64 2.55
C ASN A 215 -27.70 -3.54 3.51
N VAL A 216 -28.42 -2.43 3.49
CA VAL A 216 -28.10 -1.22 4.27
C VAL A 216 -28.07 -1.45 5.79
N THR A 217 -28.82 -2.40 6.33
CA THR A 217 -28.90 -2.65 7.78
C THR A 217 -27.76 -3.48 8.34
N ASP A 218 -26.99 -4.19 7.50
CA ASP A 218 -25.90 -5.08 7.92
C ASP A 218 -24.71 -4.35 8.56
N TYR A 219 -24.65 -3.04 8.39
CA TYR A 219 -23.56 -2.20 8.89
C TYR A 219 -23.88 -1.47 10.19
N LEU A 220 -25.06 -1.61 10.72
CA LEU A 220 -25.45 -1.02 12.00
C LEU A 220 -24.69 -1.69 13.14
N ARG A 221 -24.11 -0.89 14.05
CA ARG A 221 -23.36 -1.38 15.20
C ARG A 221 -24.01 -1.00 16.52
N GLU A 222 -24.07 0.29 16.81
CA GLU A 222 -24.58 0.80 18.07
C GLU A 222 -25.04 2.25 17.94
N PHE A 223 -25.99 2.62 18.78
CA PHE A 223 -26.48 3.98 18.92
C PHE A 223 -26.17 4.46 20.33
N ILE A 224 -25.44 5.57 20.46
CA ILE A 224 -24.94 6.08 21.74
C ILE A 224 -25.62 7.40 22.07
N ILE A 225 -26.36 7.39 23.18
CA ILE A 225 -27.01 8.57 23.76
C ILE A 225 -26.30 8.87 25.06
N ASP A 226 -25.71 10.08 25.17
CA ASP A 226 -24.85 10.49 26.29
C ASP A 226 -23.69 9.50 26.51
N ARG A 227 -23.86 8.50 27.40
CA ARG A 227 -22.89 7.44 27.71
C ARG A 227 -23.43 6.04 27.54
N ASP A 228 -24.71 5.93 27.23
CA ASP A 228 -25.38 4.65 27.10
C ASP A 228 -25.38 4.18 25.64
N ALA A 229 -24.84 2.98 25.41
CA ALA A 229 -24.77 2.36 24.09
C ALA A 229 -25.88 1.34 23.91
N ILE A 230 -26.70 1.56 22.90
CA ILE A 230 -27.76 0.64 22.47
C ILE A 230 -27.20 -0.20 21.32
N SER A 231 -27.09 -1.51 21.51
CA SER A 231 -26.65 -2.43 20.45
C SER A 231 -27.69 -2.52 19.33
N LEU A 232 -27.24 -2.47 18.09
CA LEU A 232 -28.09 -2.60 16.90
C LEU A 232 -27.83 -3.90 16.13
N LYS A 233 -27.05 -4.84 16.71
CA LYS A 233 -26.70 -6.11 16.07
C LYS A 233 -27.89 -7.02 15.84
N ASP A 234 -28.87 -6.96 16.75
CA ASP A 234 -30.06 -7.80 16.72
C ASP A 234 -31.26 -7.06 16.08
N GLY A 235 -31.00 -5.91 15.46
CA GLY A 235 -32.00 -5.07 14.83
C GLY A 235 -32.20 -3.73 15.52
N VAL A 236 -33.11 -2.92 14.99
CA VAL A 236 -33.45 -1.61 15.54
C VAL A 236 -34.47 -1.79 16.65
N PRO A 237 -34.23 -1.35 17.90
CA PRO A 237 -35.16 -1.42 19.00
C PRO A 237 -36.48 -0.67 18.72
N SER A 238 -37.57 -1.09 19.37
CA SER A 238 -38.91 -0.54 19.15
C SER A 238 -39.09 0.92 19.53
N ASP A 239 -38.25 1.42 20.43
CA ASP A 239 -38.17 2.82 20.87
C ASP A 239 -37.25 3.69 19.98
N CYS A 240 -36.62 3.04 18.99
CA CYS A 240 -35.77 3.70 17.97
C CYS A 240 -36.46 3.68 16.60
N SER A 241 -36.21 4.73 15.83
CA SER A 241 -36.64 4.82 14.41
C SER A 241 -35.43 5.06 13.53
N LEU A 242 -35.20 4.15 12.59
CA LEU A 242 -34.16 4.27 11.59
C LEU A 242 -34.74 4.81 10.27
N LYS A 243 -34.10 5.86 9.72
CA LYS A 243 -34.35 6.34 8.36
C LYS A 243 -33.05 6.30 7.59
N THR A 244 -33.08 5.74 6.41
CA THR A 244 -31.95 5.72 5.48
C THR A 244 -32.28 6.54 4.24
N SER A 245 -31.26 7.16 3.64
CA SER A 245 -31.38 7.87 2.37
C SER A 245 -30.13 7.66 1.53
N GLY A 246 -30.29 7.66 0.22
CA GLY A 246 -29.29 7.25 -0.75
C GLY A 246 -29.55 5.82 -1.22
N THR A 247 -29.15 5.53 -2.46
CA THR A 247 -29.26 4.20 -3.09
C THR A 247 -27.89 3.75 -3.54
N VAL A 248 -27.64 2.45 -3.42
CA VAL A 248 -26.43 1.80 -3.94
C VAL A 248 -26.87 0.93 -5.12
N ASP A 249 -26.38 1.26 -6.31
CA ASP A 249 -26.54 0.41 -7.49
C ASP A 249 -25.29 -0.44 -7.64
N THR A 250 -25.33 -1.67 -7.16
CA THR A 250 -24.19 -2.60 -7.25
C THR A 250 -23.94 -3.10 -8.66
N SER A 251 -24.88 -2.90 -9.61
CA SER A 251 -24.65 -3.27 -11.02
C SER A 251 -23.74 -2.33 -11.77
N THR A 252 -23.51 -1.12 -11.25
CA THR A 252 -22.73 -0.07 -11.89
C THR A 252 -21.53 0.30 -11.01
N PRO A 253 -20.28 0.15 -11.51
CA PRO A 253 -19.09 0.60 -10.77
C PRO A 253 -19.15 2.09 -10.44
N GLY A 254 -18.76 2.45 -9.21
CA GLY A 254 -18.79 3.83 -8.76
C GLY A 254 -18.74 3.99 -7.25
N VAL A 255 -18.83 5.24 -6.79
CA VAL A 255 -18.87 5.59 -5.36
C VAL A 255 -20.28 6.01 -5.00
N TYR A 256 -20.86 5.30 -4.07
CA TYR A 256 -22.20 5.53 -3.56
C TYR A 256 -22.17 5.90 -2.08
N SER A 257 -23.21 6.52 -1.57
CA SER A 257 -23.31 6.78 -0.13
C SER A 257 -24.73 6.57 0.36
N VAL A 258 -24.83 6.01 1.59
CA VAL A 258 -26.06 5.86 2.32
C VAL A 258 -25.95 6.64 3.62
N ALA A 259 -26.89 7.54 3.84
CA ALA A 259 -27.03 8.26 5.09
C ALA A 259 -28.01 7.52 6.02
N TYR A 260 -27.62 7.43 7.29
CA TYR A 260 -28.39 6.81 8.35
C TYR A 260 -28.77 7.86 9.38
N ARG A 261 -30.05 7.97 9.67
CA ARG A 261 -30.55 8.80 10.76
C ARG A 261 -31.32 7.92 11.72
N MET A 262 -30.82 7.83 12.95
CA MET A 262 -31.45 7.10 14.04
C MET A 262 -32.04 8.11 15.03
N THR A 263 -33.31 7.94 15.37
CA THR A 263 -34.00 8.76 16.38
C THR A 263 -34.50 7.85 17.48
N TYR A 264 -34.13 8.15 18.73
CA TYR A 264 -34.70 7.56 19.92
C TYR A 264 -35.81 8.47 20.41
N GLY A 265 -36.99 7.90 20.65
CA GLY A 265 -38.17 8.64 21.11
C GLY A 265 -38.70 8.04 22.38
N GLY A 266 -38.47 8.70 23.56
CA GLY A 266 -39.14 8.45 24.80
C GLY A 266 -40.08 9.62 25.14
N GLU A 267 -40.94 9.47 26.16
CA GLU A 267 -41.92 10.48 26.57
C GLU A 267 -41.29 11.87 26.73
N GLY A 268 -41.58 12.76 25.77
CA GLY A 268 -41.21 14.19 25.82
C GLY A 268 -39.83 14.59 25.28
N HIS A 269 -38.96 13.64 24.91
CA HIS A 269 -37.62 13.96 24.35
C HIS A 269 -37.28 13.04 23.18
N SER A 270 -36.85 13.60 22.06
CA SER A 270 -36.30 12.83 20.96
C SER A 270 -34.84 13.22 20.73
N VAL A 271 -33.98 12.20 20.64
CA VAL A 271 -32.55 12.37 20.40
C VAL A 271 -32.21 11.73 19.05
N THR A 272 -31.52 12.47 18.23
CA THR A 272 -31.17 12.01 16.88
C THR A 272 -29.66 11.89 16.71
N GLY A 273 -29.22 10.79 16.14
CA GLY A 273 -27.85 10.57 15.68
C GLY A 273 -27.81 10.31 14.17
N TYR A 274 -26.67 10.57 13.60
CA TYR A 274 -26.44 10.49 12.17
C TYR A 274 -25.13 9.77 11.87
N SER A 275 -25.11 9.02 10.77
CA SER A 275 -23.92 8.42 10.21
C SER A 275 -24.03 8.29 8.70
N LYS A 276 -22.92 8.01 8.03
CA LYS A 276 -22.87 7.82 6.59
C LYS A 276 -21.94 6.65 6.25
N LEU A 277 -22.42 5.75 5.43
CA LEU A 277 -21.63 4.67 4.83
C LEU A 277 -21.32 5.06 3.39
N ILE A 278 -20.07 4.89 2.99
CA ILE A 278 -19.64 5.02 1.62
C ILE A 278 -19.40 3.62 1.06
N VAL A 279 -19.92 3.36 -0.13
CA VAL A 279 -19.84 2.08 -0.82
C VAL A 279 -19.13 2.30 -2.16
N VAL A 280 -18.02 1.63 -2.34
CA VAL A 280 -17.29 1.60 -3.61
C VAL A 280 -17.65 0.30 -4.32
N VAL A 281 -18.33 0.40 -5.46
CA VAL A 281 -18.59 -0.74 -6.33
C VAL A 281 -17.44 -0.86 -7.30
N GLU A 282 -16.69 -1.96 -7.19
CA GLU A 282 -15.54 -2.26 -8.05
C GLU A 282 -16.02 -2.91 -9.36
N GLY A 283 -15.38 -2.55 -10.50
CA GLY A 283 -15.70 -3.07 -11.83
C GLY A 283 -14.82 -4.23 -12.24
#